data_b9023de9865f07efe21c21783508bf33
#
_entry.id   b9023de9865f07efe21c21783508bf33
#
_cell.length_a   1.000
_cell.length_b   1.000
_cell.length_c   1.000
_cell.angle_alpha   90.00
_cell.angle_beta   90.00
_cell.angle_gamma   90.00
#
_symmetry.space_group_name_H-M   'P 1'
#
loop_
_entity.id
_entity.type
_entity.pdbx_description
1 polymer ?
#
loop_
_entity_poly.entity_id
_entity_poly.type
_entity_poly.pdbx_seq_one_letter_code
_entity_poly.pdbx_strand_id
1 'polypeptide(L)'
;YDRDLQGVDWKAVRAHFAPFVDRLGDRADLADLLGQMVAEIGAMHSQLHAPTTVDQPASSLIAGLGAHLTHEDNGFRIDHIYQGDRDLPDQQSPLAAPGVDARDGDLIVAVNGQPTAGQPDLGSLLADQAGKQVLLTLSRAGKEHKIIVTPVPYMKERELRARDWEVGRADVVDRASHGRIGYLHLQSMVGDDMEAFAREFYANIDKDGLIVDVRGNTGGNIDSWVLTQLMRRPWMFWGRYGNAPSVDMQQSFQGRLIVLSDEMTYSDGETFSQGIKSLHIAPLLGERTAGAGVWLSDGDRLIDNGNARTAENPYFDLNGHWLGENKGV
;
A
#
# COMPACT_ATOMS: atom_id res chain seq x y z
N TYR A 1 -0.01 -15.69 22.32
CA TYR A 1 -1.44 -15.90 22.04
C TYR A 1 -1.87 -17.36 22.20
N ASP A 2 -1.03 -18.28 21.81
CA ASP A 2 -1.25 -19.72 21.97
C ASP A 2 -0.17 -20.30 22.88
N ARG A 3 -0.57 -20.90 24.01
CA ARG A 3 0.36 -21.48 24.99
C ARG A 3 1.07 -22.72 24.48
N ASP A 4 0.45 -23.40 23.54
CA ASP A 4 0.98 -24.61 22.92
C ASP A 4 1.77 -24.33 21.64
N LEU A 5 2.01 -23.05 21.33
CA LEU A 5 2.75 -22.56 20.15
C LEU A 5 2.29 -23.24 18.85
N GLN A 6 0.98 -23.41 18.67
CA GLN A 6 0.36 -24.15 17.57
C GLN A 6 0.86 -25.61 17.43
N GLY A 7 1.26 -26.21 18.54
CA GLY A 7 1.79 -27.59 18.58
C GLY A 7 3.27 -27.70 18.24
N VAL A 8 4.00 -26.60 18.13
CA VAL A 8 5.44 -26.59 17.85
C VAL A 8 6.23 -27.02 19.08
N ASP A 9 7.06 -28.06 18.94
CA ASP A 9 8.06 -28.42 19.95
C ASP A 9 9.23 -27.39 19.94
N TRP A 10 9.09 -26.34 20.74
CA TRP A 10 10.08 -25.27 20.83
C TRP A 10 11.46 -25.75 21.29
N LYS A 11 11.54 -26.86 22.05
CA LYS A 11 12.83 -27.43 22.44
C LYS A 11 13.53 -28.09 21.27
N ALA A 12 12.79 -28.78 20.42
CA ALA A 12 13.31 -29.36 19.20
C ALA A 12 13.74 -28.27 18.21
N VAL A 13 12.95 -27.22 18.04
CA VAL A 13 13.31 -26.04 17.22
C VAL A 13 14.62 -25.44 17.71
N ARG A 14 14.74 -25.13 18.99
CA ARG A 14 15.98 -24.59 19.56
C ARG A 14 17.18 -25.52 19.33
N ALA A 15 17.02 -26.82 19.51
CA ALA A 15 18.10 -27.80 19.27
C ALA A 15 18.53 -27.83 17.80
N HIS A 16 17.59 -27.65 16.87
CA HIS A 16 17.87 -27.57 15.44
C HIS A 16 18.70 -26.33 15.08
N PHE A 17 18.36 -25.17 15.60
CA PHE A 17 19.02 -23.89 15.26
C PHE A 17 20.31 -23.65 16.03
N ALA A 18 20.49 -24.20 17.24
CA ALA A 18 21.65 -23.94 18.09
C ALA A 18 23.02 -24.18 17.41
N PRO A 19 23.25 -25.25 16.59
CA PRO A 19 24.54 -25.49 15.94
C PRO A 19 24.94 -24.43 14.92
N PHE A 20 24.01 -23.61 14.44
CA PHE A 20 24.31 -22.55 13.48
C PHE A 20 24.90 -21.32 14.14
N VAL A 21 24.76 -21.15 15.46
CA VAL A 21 25.26 -19.98 16.20
C VAL A 21 26.78 -19.84 16.07
N ASP A 22 27.53 -20.95 16.07
CA ASP A 22 28.98 -20.95 15.90
C ASP A 22 29.46 -20.52 14.49
N ARG A 23 28.55 -20.37 13.55
CA ARG A 23 28.84 -20.02 12.15
C ARG A 23 28.50 -18.57 11.82
N LEU A 24 27.94 -17.83 12.78
CA LEU A 24 27.52 -16.45 12.55
C LEU A 24 28.73 -15.52 12.48
N GLY A 25 28.78 -14.67 11.45
CA GLY A 25 29.82 -13.69 11.25
C GLY A 25 29.57 -12.38 11.97
N ASP A 26 28.30 -11.99 12.07
CA ASP A 26 27.91 -10.72 12.64
C ASP A 26 26.50 -10.72 13.29
N ARG A 27 26.03 -9.54 13.64
CA ARG A 27 24.73 -9.34 14.29
C ARG A 27 23.55 -9.48 13.32
N ALA A 28 23.73 -9.20 12.04
CA ALA A 28 22.70 -9.38 11.03
C ALA A 28 22.43 -10.88 10.80
N ASP A 29 23.49 -11.68 10.68
CA ASP A 29 23.37 -13.14 10.61
C ASP A 29 22.60 -13.72 11.80
N LEU A 30 22.86 -13.21 13.02
CA LEU A 30 22.13 -13.63 14.19
C LEU A 30 20.64 -13.26 14.12
N ALA A 31 20.33 -12.06 13.65
CA ALA A 31 18.93 -11.63 13.50
C ALA A 31 18.19 -12.50 12.47
N ASP A 32 18.84 -12.84 11.36
CA ASP A 32 18.29 -13.72 10.34
C ASP A 32 18.05 -15.14 10.89
N LEU A 33 19.02 -15.69 11.62
CA LEU A 33 18.88 -17.02 12.26
C LEU A 33 17.73 -17.04 13.26
N LEU A 34 17.62 -16.02 14.11
CA LEU A 34 16.53 -15.91 15.07
C LEU A 34 15.18 -15.67 14.38
N GLY A 35 15.17 -14.91 13.31
CA GLY A 35 13.97 -14.70 12.49
C GLY A 35 13.45 -16.03 11.92
N GLN A 36 14.32 -16.84 11.35
CA GLN A 36 13.98 -18.18 10.85
C GLN A 36 13.47 -19.08 11.99
N MET A 37 14.12 -19.05 13.16
CA MET A 37 13.69 -19.83 14.32
C MET A 37 12.29 -19.41 14.81
N VAL A 38 12.00 -18.11 14.84
CA VAL A 38 10.68 -17.58 15.23
C VAL A 38 9.61 -17.92 14.20
N ALA A 39 9.96 -17.96 12.92
CA ALA A 39 9.03 -18.32 11.84
C ALA A 39 8.45 -19.75 11.98
N GLU A 40 9.15 -20.67 12.68
CA GLU A 40 8.65 -22.02 12.98
C GLU A 40 7.35 -22.01 13.80
N ILE A 41 7.05 -20.90 14.50
CA ILE A 41 5.78 -20.75 15.24
C ILE A 41 4.59 -20.60 14.27
N GLY A 42 4.85 -20.22 13.02
CA GLY A 42 3.80 -20.03 12.03
C GLY A 42 2.88 -18.84 12.33
N ALA A 43 3.37 -17.83 13.05
CA ALA A 43 2.62 -16.61 13.36
C ALA A 43 3.25 -15.41 12.64
N MET A 44 2.54 -14.86 11.66
CA MET A 44 3.08 -13.83 10.76
C MET A 44 3.49 -12.54 11.48
N HIS A 45 2.84 -12.21 12.57
CA HIS A 45 3.18 -11.04 13.40
C HIS A 45 4.31 -11.30 14.39
N SER A 46 4.80 -12.55 14.52
CA SER A 46 5.99 -12.88 15.31
C SER A 46 7.23 -12.69 14.44
N GLN A 47 7.95 -11.60 14.65
CA GLN A 47 9.06 -11.17 13.82
C GLN A 47 10.22 -10.65 14.65
N LEU A 48 11.44 -10.82 14.15
CA LEU A 48 12.62 -10.23 14.75
C LEU A 48 13.29 -9.30 13.74
N HIS A 49 13.51 -8.06 14.17
CA HIS A 49 14.20 -7.05 13.39
C HIS A 49 15.56 -6.73 14.03
N ALA A 50 16.61 -6.83 13.23
CA ALA A 50 17.94 -6.36 13.64
C ALA A 50 17.89 -4.87 14.00
N PRO A 51 18.78 -4.39 14.89
CA PRO A 51 18.91 -2.96 15.14
C PRO A 51 19.21 -2.25 13.83
N THR A 52 18.49 -1.18 13.54
CA THR A 52 18.83 -0.28 12.44
C THR A 52 20.17 0.34 12.80
N THR A 53 21.25 -0.10 12.17
CA THR A 53 22.54 0.58 12.27
C THR A 53 22.35 1.96 11.65
N VAL A 54 22.74 3.00 12.38
CA VAL A 54 22.65 4.41 11.96
C VAL A 54 23.48 4.68 10.68
N ASP A 55 24.33 3.71 10.30
CA ASP A 55 25.19 3.72 9.13
C ASP A 55 24.71 2.85 7.96
N GLN A 56 23.40 2.54 7.86
CA GLN A 56 22.97 2.24 6.51
C GLN A 56 23.19 3.50 5.69
N PRO A 57 24.07 3.49 4.69
CA PRO A 57 24.16 4.59 3.74
C PRO A 57 22.71 4.75 3.25
N ALA A 58 22.17 5.95 3.43
CA ALA A 58 20.82 6.29 2.99
C ALA A 58 20.67 5.59 1.64
N SER A 59 19.86 4.54 1.63
CA SER A 59 19.79 3.51 0.57
C SER A 59 19.83 4.25 -0.73
N SER A 60 20.89 4.05 -1.47
CA SER A 60 21.38 4.85 -2.60
C SER A 60 20.23 5.64 -3.16
N LEU A 61 20.30 6.94 -3.04
CA LEU A 61 19.20 7.86 -3.27
C LEU A 61 18.83 7.81 -4.75
N ILE A 62 18.37 6.62 -5.17
CA ILE A 62 17.81 6.41 -6.50
C ILE A 62 16.60 7.32 -6.54
N ALA A 63 16.65 8.26 -7.46
CA ALA A 63 15.56 9.17 -7.67
C ALA A 63 14.70 8.69 -8.83
N GLY A 64 13.39 8.89 -8.71
CA GLY A 64 12.40 8.53 -9.71
C GLY A 64 11.84 9.74 -10.45
N LEU A 65 11.34 9.51 -11.64
CA LEU A 65 10.72 10.55 -12.50
C LEU A 65 9.20 10.51 -12.48
N GLY A 66 8.60 9.56 -11.76
CA GLY A 66 7.14 9.39 -11.72
C GLY A 66 6.57 8.81 -13.00
N ALA A 67 7.24 7.83 -13.62
CA ALA A 67 6.81 7.22 -14.86
C ALA A 67 7.25 5.77 -14.99
N HIS A 68 6.51 4.99 -15.76
CA HIS A 68 6.97 3.71 -16.28
C HIS A 68 7.85 3.95 -17.50
N LEU A 69 9.06 3.40 -17.46
CA LEU A 69 10.06 3.59 -18.50
C LEU A 69 10.46 2.23 -19.10
N THR A 70 10.58 2.19 -20.44
CA THR A 70 11.17 1.04 -21.16
C THR A 70 12.53 1.43 -21.69
N HIS A 71 13.53 0.57 -21.43
CA HIS A 71 14.85 0.71 -22.00
C HIS A 71 14.85 0.38 -23.50
N GLU A 72 15.41 1.26 -24.32
CA GLU A 72 15.63 1.08 -25.76
C GLU A 72 17.11 1.34 -26.10
N ASP A 73 17.57 0.93 -27.28
CA ASP A 73 18.97 1.07 -27.69
C ASP A 73 19.49 2.51 -27.59
N ASN A 74 18.61 3.50 -27.82
CA ASN A 74 18.96 4.92 -27.88
C ASN A 74 18.56 5.70 -26.62
N GLY A 75 18.04 5.05 -25.58
CA GLY A 75 17.63 5.71 -24.33
C GLY A 75 16.49 5.04 -23.60
N PHE A 76 15.68 5.81 -22.89
CA PHE A 76 14.55 5.30 -22.10
C PHE A 76 13.27 5.94 -22.57
N ARG A 77 12.37 5.13 -23.12
CA ARG A 77 11.05 5.60 -23.55
C ARG A 77 10.13 5.75 -22.34
N ILE A 78 9.44 6.87 -22.29
CA ILE A 78 8.35 7.11 -21.33
C ILE A 78 7.12 6.35 -21.83
N ASP A 79 6.77 5.24 -21.21
CA ASP A 79 5.58 4.48 -21.58
C ASP A 79 4.33 5.09 -20.99
N HIS A 80 4.42 5.54 -19.73
CA HIS A 80 3.31 6.10 -19.01
C HIS A 80 3.79 7.00 -17.88
N ILE A 81 3.34 8.26 -17.86
CA ILE A 81 3.57 9.21 -16.78
C ILE A 81 2.51 8.96 -15.71
N TYR A 82 2.93 8.68 -14.47
CA TYR A 82 2.02 8.38 -13.38
C TYR A 82 1.06 9.52 -13.11
N GLN A 83 -0.20 9.17 -12.93
CA GLN A 83 -1.28 10.10 -12.64
C GLN A 83 -1.62 10.08 -11.15
N GLY A 84 -1.71 11.24 -10.56
CA GLY A 84 -2.18 11.43 -9.20
C GLY A 84 -3.48 12.22 -9.14
N ASP A 85 -3.95 12.46 -7.93
CA ASP A 85 -5.07 13.37 -7.69
C ASP A 85 -4.67 14.79 -8.07
N ARG A 86 -5.39 15.42 -9.01
CA ARG A 86 -5.07 16.74 -9.52
C ARG A 86 -5.17 17.85 -8.47
N ASP A 87 -5.95 17.61 -7.43
CA ASP A 87 -6.14 18.56 -6.34
C ASP A 87 -5.05 18.43 -5.25
N LEU A 88 -4.16 17.43 -5.38
CA LEU A 88 -3.06 17.16 -4.46
C LEU A 88 -1.72 17.28 -5.19
N PRO A 89 -1.08 18.46 -5.20
CA PRO A 89 0.16 18.70 -5.96
C PRO A 89 1.33 17.77 -5.58
N ASP A 90 1.39 17.32 -4.33
CA ASP A 90 2.39 16.38 -3.82
C ASP A 90 2.22 14.94 -4.33
N GLN A 91 1.06 14.65 -4.93
CA GLN A 91 0.76 13.37 -5.60
C GLN A 91 0.99 13.43 -7.12
N GLN A 92 1.52 14.53 -7.63
CA GLN A 92 1.80 14.65 -9.05
C GLN A 92 3.17 14.09 -9.42
N SER A 93 3.24 13.42 -10.57
CA SER A 93 4.52 13.02 -11.16
C SER A 93 5.40 14.23 -11.44
N PRO A 94 6.73 14.16 -11.19
CA PRO A 94 7.67 15.18 -11.67
C PRO A 94 7.56 15.51 -13.17
N LEU A 95 7.25 14.52 -14.00
CA LEU A 95 7.06 14.69 -15.43
C LEU A 95 5.70 15.31 -15.80
N ALA A 96 4.73 15.28 -14.88
CA ALA A 96 3.42 15.94 -15.04
C ALA A 96 3.36 17.33 -14.39
N ALA A 97 4.47 17.82 -13.81
CA ALA A 97 4.50 19.10 -13.11
C ALA A 97 4.22 20.28 -14.06
N PRO A 98 3.61 21.37 -13.58
CA PRO A 98 3.35 22.55 -14.39
C PRO A 98 4.60 23.08 -15.07
N GLY A 99 4.53 23.30 -16.39
CA GLY A 99 5.65 23.79 -17.20
C GLY A 99 6.61 22.71 -17.72
N VAL A 100 6.39 21.46 -17.38
CA VAL A 100 7.15 20.31 -17.91
C VAL A 100 6.43 19.77 -19.16
N ASP A 101 7.08 19.86 -20.34
CA ASP A 101 6.53 19.30 -21.60
C ASP A 101 7.09 17.88 -21.83
N ALA A 102 6.70 16.95 -20.99
CA ALA A 102 6.91 15.51 -21.17
C ALA A 102 5.60 14.83 -21.54
N ARG A 103 5.67 13.76 -22.33
CA ARG A 103 4.49 12.96 -22.76
C ARG A 103 4.85 11.49 -22.87
N ASP A 104 3.85 10.67 -22.75
CA ASP A 104 3.95 9.26 -23.11
C ASP A 104 4.43 9.14 -24.57
N GLY A 105 5.41 8.26 -24.79
CA GLY A 105 6.08 8.08 -26.08
C GLY A 105 7.35 8.90 -26.28
N ASP A 106 7.66 9.88 -25.43
CA ASP A 106 8.94 10.60 -25.49
C ASP A 106 10.11 9.66 -25.11
N LEU A 107 11.25 9.84 -25.77
CA LEU A 107 12.47 9.11 -25.46
C LEU A 107 13.43 10.02 -24.66
N ILE A 108 13.84 9.63 -23.48
CA ILE A 108 14.87 10.31 -22.69
C ILE A 108 16.22 9.93 -23.29
N VAL A 109 16.89 10.87 -23.94
CA VAL A 109 18.15 10.66 -24.64
C VAL A 109 19.38 11.18 -23.89
N ALA A 110 19.17 12.08 -22.91
CA ALA A 110 20.26 12.51 -22.02
C ALA A 110 19.71 13.01 -20.67
N VAL A 111 20.54 12.85 -19.62
CA VAL A 111 20.34 13.38 -18.27
C VAL A 111 21.53 14.29 -17.92
N ASN A 112 21.30 15.56 -17.61
CA ASN A 112 22.36 16.56 -17.34
C ASN A 112 23.46 16.60 -18.43
N GLY A 113 23.06 16.35 -19.68
CA GLY A 113 23.97 16.31 -20.83
C GLY A 113 24.72 14.97 -21.00
N GLN A 114 24.56 14.02 -20.11
CA GLN A 114 25.11 12.66 -20.26
C GLN A 114 24.14 11.80 -21.09
N PRO A 115 24.60 11.19 -22.21
CA PRO A 115 23.75 10.33 -23.02
C PRO A 115 23.22 9.12 -22.24
N THR A 116 21.99 8.75 -22.51
CA THR A 116 21.34 7.56 -21.93
C THR A 116 21.53 6.30 -22.77
N ALA A 117 21.91 6.46 -24.04
CA ALA A 117 22.22 5.33 -24.91
C ALA A 117 23.36 4.46 -24.33
N GLY A 118 23.11 3.15 -24.27
CA GLY A 118 24.06 2.19 -23.70
C GLY A 118 24.13 2.16 -22.18
N GLN A 119 23.33 2.96 -21.47
CA GLN A 119 23.21 2.84 -20.02
C GLN A 119 22.30 1.66 -19.67
N PRO A 120 22.66 0.81 -18.69
CA PRO A 120 21.84 -0.35 -18.32
C PRO A 120 20.54 0.05 -17.62
N ASP A 121 20.57 1.16 -16.89
CA ASP A 121 19.42 1.74 -16.19
C ASP A 121 19.56 3.27 -16.07
N LEU A 122 18.43 3.95 -15.85
CA LEU A 122 18.41 5.39 -15.65
C LEU A 122 18.80 5.79 -14.22
N GLY A 123 18.69 4.86 -13.28
CA GLY A 123 18.93 5.10 -11.85
C GLY A 123 20.35 5.56 -11.56
N SER A 124 21.35 5.05 -12.31
CA SER A 124 22.75 5.46 -12.19
C SER A 124 22.95 6.96 -12.50
N LEU A 125 22.22 7.50 -13.47
CA LEU A 125 22.25 8.91 -13.84
C LEU A 125 21.41 9.80 -12.92
N LEU A 126 20.48 9.21 -12.18
CA LEU A 126 19.60 9.89 -11.22
C LEU A 126 20.04 9.67 -9.77
N ALA A 127 21.16 8.96 -9.53
CA ALA A 127 21.71 8.78 -8.19
C ALA A 127 21.96 10.14 -7.53
N ASP A 128 21.54 10.30 -6.27
CA ASP A 128 21.66 11.53 -5.50
C ASP A 128 20.97 12.78 -6.12
N GLN A 129 20.05 12.59 -7.07
CA GLN A 129 19.33 13.70 -7.73
C GLN A 129 17.95 13.97 -7.12
N ALA A 130 17.50 13.21 -6.14
CA ALA A 130 16.21 13.45 -5.47
C ALA A 130 16.16 14.87 -4.89
N GLY A 131 15.09 15.63 -5.22
CA GLY A 131 14.88 17.01 -4.80
C GLY A 131 15.76 18.06 -5.49
N LYS A 132 16.60 17.66 -6.45
CA LYS A 132 17.46 18.58 -7.22
C LYS A 132 16.91 18.76 -8.63
N GLN A 133 17.15 19.91 -9.22
CA GLN A 133 16.79 20.14 -10.62
C GLN A 133 17.70 19.33 -11.54
N VAL A 134 17.09 18.58 -12.45
CA VAL A 134 17.76 17.75 -13.46
C VAL A 134 17.31 18.19 -14.84
N LEU A 135 18.27 18.38 -15.74
CA LEU A 135 18.01 18.68 -17.14
C LEU A 135 17.84 17.36 -17.90
N LEU A 136 16.64 17.10 -18.41
CA LEU A 136 16.39 15.99 -19.34
C LEU A 136 16.37 16.51 -20.78
N THR A 137 17.02 15.77 -21.68
CA THR A 137 16.82 15.94 -23.12
C THR A 137 15.88 14.84 -23.59
N LEU A 138 14.75 15.22 -24.13
CA LEU A 138 13.73 14.34 -24.68
C LEU A 138 13.73 14.40 -26.21
N SER A 139 13.52 13.26 -26.85
CA SER A 139 13.29 13.16 -28.30
C SER A 139 11.82 12.79 -28.55
N ARG A 140 11.10 13.67 -29.26
CA ARG A 140 9.72 13.47 -29.70
C ARG A 140 9.65 13.51 -31.22
N ALA A 141 9.27 12.39 -31.85
CA ALA A 141 9.24 12.26 -33.32
C ALA A 141 10.55 12.71 -33.99
N GLY A 142 11.70 12.38 -33.39
CA GLY A 142 13.04 12.71 -33.90
C GLY A 142 13.50 14.16 -33.65
N LYS A 143 12.71 14.98 -32.92
CA LYS A 143 13.09 16.32 -32.53
C LYS A 143 13.41 16.37 -31.04
N GLU A 144 14.60 16.87 -30.72
CA GLU A 144 15.01 17.05 -29.34
C GLU A 144 14.48 18.35 -28.74
N HIS A 145 14.07 18.27 -27.48
CA HIS A 145 13.77 19.40 -26.62
C HIS A 145 14.24 19.14 -25.18
N LYS A 146 14.37 20.20 -24.42
CA LYS A 146 14.92 20.11 -23.06
C LYS A 146 13.87 20.52 -22.05
N ILE A 147 13.80 19.77 -20.95
CA ILE A 147 12.94 20.07 -19.80
C ILE A 147 13.76 20.03 -18.52
N ILE A 148 13.31 20.75 -17.51
CA ILE A 148 13.86 20.67 -16.15
C ILE A 148 12.83 19.99 -15.28
N VAL A 149 13.26 18.95 -14.56
CA VAL A 149 12.43 18.19 -13.62
C VAL A 149 13.11 18.12 -12.27
N THR A 150 12.34 17.89 -11.21
CA THR A 150 12.87 17.60 -9.88
C THR A 150 12.49 16.16 -9.50
N PRO A 151 13.41 15.20 -9.70
CA PRO A 151 13.15 13.81 -9.38
C PRO A 151 12.80 13.62 -7.89
N VAL A 152 12.00 12.63 -7.60
CA VAL A 152 11.54 12.31 -6.23
C VAL A 152 12.34 11.15 -5.63
N PRO A 153 12.41 11.03 -4.30
CA PRO A 153 13.01 9.85 -3.66
C PRO A 153 12.29 8.55 -4.07
N TYR A 154 13.00 7.43 -4.04
CA TYR A 154 12.47 6.12 -4.43
C TYR A 154 11.15 5.75 -3.71
N MET A 155 11.04 6.06 -2.42
CA MET A 155 9.79 5.79 -1.68
C MET A 155 8.62 6.60 -2.26
N LYS A 156 8.85 7.86 -2.60
CA LYS A 156 7.83 8.69 -3.25
C LYS A 156 7.46 8.20 -4.65
N GLU A 157 8.43 7.69 -5.41
CA GLU A 157 8.18 7.02 -6.70
C GLU A 157 7.24 5.83 -6.55
N ARG A 158 7.43 5.02 -5.49
CA ARG A 158 6.53 3.89 -5.19
C ARG A 158 5.12 4.36 -4.84
N GLU A 159 4.99 5.42 -4.05
CA GLU A 159 3.69 6.02 -3.73
C GLU A 159 2.97 6.53 -4.98
N LEU A 160 3.68 7.26 -5.86
CA LEU A 160 3.14 7.75 -7.12
C LEU A 160 2.65 6.60 -8.01
N ARG A 161 3.40 5.52 -8.09
CA ARG A 161 3.00 4.33 -8.85
C ARG A 161 1.77 3.63 -8.26
N ALA A 162 1.68 3.54 -6.94
CA ALA A 162 0.51 2.98 -6.26
C ALA A 162 -0.72 3.86 -6.53
N ARG A 163 -0.56 5.16 -6.44
CA ARG A 163 -1.65 6.11 -6.71
C ARG A 163 -2.12 6.09 -8.16
N ASP A 164 -1.19 5.99 -9.11
CA ASP A 164 -1.51 5.81 -10.54
C ASP A 164 -2.35 4.56 -10.77
N TRP A 165 -2.01 3.46 -10.10
CA TRP A 165 -2.80 2.23 -10.17
C TRP A 165 -4.22 2.44 -9.64
N GLU A 166 -4.40 3.12 -8.50
CA GLU A 166 -5.71 3.43 -7.90
C GLU A 166 -6.56 4.29 -8.85
N VAL A 167 -5.99 5.36 -9.39
CA VAL A 167 -6.66 6.24 -10.38
C VAL A 167 -7.09 5.41 -11.59
N GLY A 168 -6.19 4.57 -12.10
CA GLY A 168 -6.50 3.69 -13.22
C GLY A 168 -7.65 2.70 -12.92
N ARG A 169 -7.75 2.17 -11.70
CA ARG A 169 -8.88 1.31 -11.28
C ARG A 169 -10.17 2.09 -11.17
N ALA A 170 -10.13 3.27 -10.55
CA ALA A 170 -11.29 4.16 -10.47
C ALA A 170 -11.83 4.52 -11.87
N ASP A 171 -10.94 4.84 -12.80
CA ASP A 171 -11.29 5.13 -14.20
C ASP A 171 -11.93 3.94 -14.93
N VAL A 172 -11.45 2.72 -14.68
CA VAL A 172 -12.06 1.49 -15.25
C VAL A 172 -13.48 1.33 -14.73
N VAL A 173 -13.70 1.49 -13.43
CA VAL A 173 -15.02 1.37 -12.80
C VAL A 173 -15.96 2.47 -13.30
N ASP A 174 -15.48 3.71 -13.36
CA ASP A 174 -16.28 4.86 -13.81
C ASP A 174 -16.75 4.66 -15.26
N ARG A 175 -15.83 4.33 -16.18
CA ARG A 175 -16.18 4.06 -17.58
C ARG A 175 -17.14 2.88 -17.74
N ALA A 176 -16.87 1.75 -17.06
CA ALA A 176 -17.69 0.56 -17.17
C ALA A 176 -19.12 0.76 -16.61
N SER A 177 -19.27 1.60 -15.61
CA SER A 177 -20.55 1.90 -14.97
C SER A 177 -21.25 3.14 -15.53
N HIS A 178 -20.63 3.85 -16.48
CA HIS A 178 -21.09 5.16 -16.94
C HIS A 178 -21.26 6.16 -15.79
N GLY A 179 -20.27 6.23 -14.89
CA GLY A 179 -20.24 7.13 -13.76
C GLY A 179 -21.12 6.74 -12.57
N ARG A 180 -21.83 5.60 -12.60
CA ARG A 180 -22.79 5.22 -11.58
C ARG A 180 -22.19 4.51 -10.35
N ILE A 181 -21.01 3.91 -10.49
CA ILE A 181 -20.35 3.18 -9.42
C ILE A 181 -19.06 3.91 -9.04
N GLY A 182 -18.88 4.13 -7.74
CA GLY A 182 -17.65 4.66 -7.18
C GLY A 182 -16.64 3.55 -6.89
N TYR A 183 -15.39 3.95 -6.75
CA TYR A 183 -14.30 3.08 -6.35
C TYR A 183 -13.41 3.83 -5.35
N LEU A 184 -12.97 3.15 -4.32
CA LEU A 184 -11.91 3.60 -3.42
C LEU A 184 -11.02 2.42 -3.05
N HIS A 185 -9.75 2.71 -2.84
CA HIS A 185 -8.76 1.72 -2.40
C HIS A 185 -8.15 2.15 -1.07
N LEU A 186 -8.02 1.20 -0.15
CA LEU A 186 -7.33 1.38 1.11
C LEU A 186 -6.03 0.58 1.07
N GLN A 187 -4.92 1.26 0.87
CA GLN A 187 -3.59 0.64 0.82
C GLN A 187 -3.14 0.12 2.19
N SER A 188 -3.57 0.79 3.24
CA SER A 188 -3.38 0.37 4.63
C SER A 188 -4.55 0.81 5.50
N MET A 189 -4.47 0.56 6.79
CA MET A 189 -5.47 0.95 7.79
C MET A 189 -4.83 1.86 8.84
N VAL A 190 -4.17 2.94 8.39
CA VAL A 190 -3.52 3.94 9.27
C VAL A 190 -4.16 5.31 9.16
N GLY A 191 -3.65 6.30 9.91
CA GLY A 191 -4.26 7.64 9.97
C GLY A 191 -4.43 8.33 8.62
N ASP A 192 -3.43 8.23 7.75
CA ASP A 192 -3.45 8.85 6.42
C ASP A 192 -4.53 8.22 5.51
N ASP A 193 -4.76 6.91 5.66
CA ASP A 193 -5.84 6.20 4.94
C ASP A 193 -7.23 6.62 5.43
N MET A 194 -7.36 7.06 6.69
CA MET A 194 -8.61 7.62 7.21
C MET A 194 -9.01 8.89 6.47
N GLU A 195 -8.06 9.77 6.18
CA GLU A 195 -8.31 10.98 5.38
C GLU A 195 -8.63 10.63 3.93
N ALA A 196 -7.87 9.71 3.33
CA ALA A 196 -8.11 9.23 1.97
C ALA A 196 -9.51 8.58 1.86
N PHE A 197 -9.85 7.70 2.80
CA PHE A 197 -11.18 7.11 2.87
C PHE A 197 -12.28 8.16 2.95
N ALA A 198 -12.16 9.12 3.87
CA ALA A 198 -13.19 10.16 4.04
C ALA A 198 -13.38 10.95 2.74
N ARG A 199 -12.29 11.40 2.12
CA ARG A 199 -12.35 12.15 0.86
C ARG A 199 -13.03 11.34 -0.26
N GLU A 200 -12.59 10.11 -0.48
CA GLU A 200 -13.06 9.27 -1.58
C GLU A 200 -14.47 8.70 -1.30
N PHE A 201 -14.79 8.34 -0.05
CA PHE A 201 -16.11 7.88 0.33
C PHE A 201 -17.17 8.96 0.12
N TYR A 202 -16.89 10.19 0.58
CA TYR A 202 -17.87 11.28 0.43
C TYR A 202 -17.95 11.80 -1.01
N ALA A 203 -16.89 11.70 -1.80
CA ALA A 203 -16.97 12.00 -3.24
C ALA A 203 -17.87 11.02 -4.01
N ASN A 204 -18.07 9.82 -3.47
CA ASN A 204 -18.90 8.78 -4.07
C ASN A 204 -20.24 8.55 -3.35
N ILE A 205 -20.63 9.43 -2.41
CA ILE A 205 -21.77 9.23 -1.52
C ILE A 205 -23.12 9.07 -2.24
N ASP A 206 -23.27 9.71 -3.39
CA ASP A 206 -24.50 9.74 -4.19
C ASP A 206 -24.50 8.71 -5.34
N LYS A 207 -23.47 7.86 -5.43
CA LYS A 207 -23.39 6.81 -6.46
C LYS A 207 -24.34 5.65 -6.18
N ASP A 208 -24.75 4.94 -7.23
CA ASP A 208 -25.62 3.76 -7.12
C ASP A 208 -24.94 2.57 -6.44
N GLY A 209 -23.61 2.54 -6.50
CA GLY A 209 -22.78 1.51 -5.87
C GLY A 209 -21.37 2.03 -5.57
N LEU A 210 -20.69 1.33 -4.66
CA LEU A 210 -19.31 1.63 -4.28
C LEU A 210 -18.52 0.32 -4.14
N ILE A 211 -17.38 0.27 -4.77
CA ILE A 211 -16.38 -0.77 -4.56
C ILE A 211 -15.36 -0.24 -3.55
N VAL A 212 -15.22 -0.96 -2.43
CA VAL A 212 -14.16 -0.74 -1.44
C VAL A 212 -13.11 -1.82 -1.65
N ASP A 213 -11.96 -1.43 -2.13
CA ASP A 213 -10.88 -2.36 -2.46
C ASP A 213 -9.83 -2.35 -1.35
N VAL A 214 -9.59 -3.51 -0.73
CA VAL A 214 -8.54 -3.71 0.28
C VAL A 214 -7.49 -4.71 -0.19
N ARG A 215 -7.42 -4.99 -1.50
CA ARG A 215 -6.35 -5.82 -2.05
C ARG A 215 -4.99 -5.17 -1.82
N GLY A 216 -4.03 -5.96 -1.37
CA GLY A 216 -2.70 -5.46 -1.00
C GLY A 216 -2.67 -4.60 0.27
N ASN A 217 -3.75 -4.55 1.05
CA ASN A 217 -3.80 -3.77 2.29
C ASN A 217 -2.81 -4.31 3.33
N THR A 218 -1.95 -3.45 3.83
CA THR A 218 -0.85 -3.81 4.74
C THR A 218 -1.21 -3.78 6.23
N GLY A 219 -2.50 -3.57 6.56
CA GLY A 219 -2.98 -3.51 7.93
C GLY A 219 -2.86 -2.14 8.59
N GLY A 220 -3.11 -2.09 9.87
CA GLY A 220 -3.16 -0.88 10.69
C GLY A 220 -4.04 -1.07 11.93
N ASN A 221 -4.95 -0.12 12.21
CA ASN A 221 -5.88 -0.18 13.35
C ASN A 221 -7.11 0.73 13.21
N ILE A 222 -7.62 0.94 11.99
CA ILE A 222 -8.81 1.80 11.74
C ILE A 222 -10.01 1.03 11.20
N ASP A 223 -9.96 -0.29 11.14
CA ASP A 223 -11.05 -1.14 10.66
C ASP A 223 -12.40 -0.77 11.24
N SER A 224 -12.48 -0.63 12.56
CA SER A 224 -13.72 -0.31 13.29
C SER A 224 -14.27 1.06 12.91
N TRP A 225 -13.41 2.03 12.62
CA TRP A 225 -13.85 3.34 12.16
C TRP A 225 -14.44 3.26 10.75
N VAL A 226 -13.77 2.55 9.83
CA VAL A 226 -14.27 2.36 8.46
C VAL A 226 -15.59 1.59 8.48
N LEU A 227 -15.67 0.47 9.22
CA LEU A 227 -16.90 -0.31 9.39
C LEU A 227 -18.06 0.56 9.90
N THR A 228 -17.79 1.43 10.88
CA THR A 228 -18.81 2.35 11.43
C THR A 228 -19.39 3.27 10.34
N GLN A 229 -18.56 3.78 9.43
CA GLN A 229 -19.05 4.61 8.32
C GLN A 229 -19.89 3.79 7.33
N LEU A 230 -19.43 2.58 6.99
CA LEU A 230 -20.15 1.70 6.07
C LEU A 230 -21.47 1.15 6.65
N MET A 231 -21.59 1.04 7.97
CA MET A 231 -22.83 0.60 8.66
C MET A 231 -23.89 1.69 8.82
N ARG A 232 -23.56 2.96 8.58
CA ARG A 232 -24.53 4.04 8.72
C ARG A 232 -25.74 3.80 7.79
N ARG A 233 -26.94 3.89 8.34
CA ARG A 233 -28.19 3.68 7.59
C ARG A 233 -29.13 4.87 7.76
N PRO A 234 -29.82 5.28 6.68
CA PRO A 234 -30.89 6.26 6.81
C PRO A 234 -31.99 5.70 7.68
N TRP A 235 -32.51 6.52 8.55
CA TRP A 235 -33.66 6.19 9.40
C TRP A 235 -34.82 7.15 9.20
N MET A 236 -34.62 8.31 8.55
CA MET A 236 -35.61 9.32 8.28
C MET A 236 -35.26 10.09 7.01
N PHE A 237 -36.27 10.60 6.35
CA PHE A 237 -36.16 11.60 5.28
C PHE A 237 -36.83 12.90 5.72
N TRP A 238 -36.23 14.02 5.37
CA TRP A 238 -36.82 15.35 5.60
C TRP A 238 -36.59 16.25 4.40
N GLY A 239 -37.44 17.25 4.24
CA GLY A 239 -37.30 18.19 3.13
C GLY A 239 -38.45 19.20 3.08
N ARG A 240 -38.30 20.14 2.16
CA ARG A 240 -39.40 21.08 1.85
C ARG A 240 -40.20 20.57 0.65
N TYR A 241 -41.49 20.88 0.64
CA TYR A 241 -42.34 20.56 -0.49
C TYR A 241 -41.74 21.08 -1.80
N GLY A 242 -41.70 20.24 -2.83
CA GLY A 242 -41.12 20.55 -4.15
C GLY A 242 -39.61 20.35 -4.29
N ASN A 243 -38.88 20.00 -3.22
CA ASN A 243 -37.45 19.65 -3.26
C ASN A 243 -37.25 18.15 -3.06
N ALA A 244 -36.14 17.64 -3.57
CA ALA A 244 -35.71 16.28 -3.25
C ALA A 244 -35.50 16.15 -1.72
N PRO A 245 -35.96 15.06 -1.09
CA PRO A 245 -35.77 14.87 0.34
C PRO A 245 -34.29 14.62 0.66
N SER A 246 -33.85 15.14 1.80
CA SER A 246 -32.57 14.86 2.40
C SER A 246 -32.68 13.68 3.38
N VAL A 247 -31.60 12.98 3.56
CA VAL A 247 -31.50 11.78 4.39
C VAL A 247 -31.05 12.16 5.81
N ASP A 248 -31.60 11.57 6.80
CA ASP A 248 -31.05 11.44 8.14
C ASP A 248 -30.91 9.93 8.47
N MET A 249 -29.84 9.42 8.82
CA MET A 249 -28.49 9.88 9.18
C MET A 249 -27.79 10.51 7.97
N GLN A 250 -27.37 11.76 8.09
CA GLN A 250 -26.65 12.45 7.03
C GLN A 250 -25.38 11.69 6.64
N GLN A 251 -25.00 11.80 5.36
CA GLN A 251 -23.79 11.16 4.83
C GLN A 251 -23.75 9.63 5.03
N SER A 252 -24.90 8.98 5.04
CA SER A 252 -24.99 7.53 4.93
C SER A 252 -25.03 7.12 3.46
N PHE A 253 -24.17 6.17 3.08
CA PHE A 253 -24.18 5.62 1.72
C PHE A 253 -25.43 4.76 1.53
N GLN A 254 -26.19 5.02 0.46
CA GLN A 254 -27.46 4.35 0.19
C GLN A 254 -27.37 3.36 -0.99
N GLY A 255 -26.26 3.40 -1.73
CA GLY A 255 -26.00 2.48 -2.84
C GLY A 255 -25.63 1.08 -2.37
N ARG A 256 -25.27 0.25 -3.32
CA ARG A 256 -24.80 -1.12 -3.07
C ARG A 256 -23.29 -1.13 -2.83
N LEU A 257 -22.83 -1.86 -1.81
CA LEU A 257 -21.43 -2.02 -1.48
C LEU A 257 -20.93 -3.37 -1.98
N ILE A 258 -19.69 -3.40 -2.46
CA ILE A 258 -18.88 -4.61 -2.70
C ILE A 258 -17.50 -4.34 -2.10
N VAL A 259 -16.92 -5.34 -1.44
CA VAL A 259 -15.56 -5.27 -0.93
C VAL A 259 -14.69 -6.27 -1.67
N LEU A 260 -13.47 -5.86 -2.05
CA LEU A 260 -12.49 -6.72 -2.70
C LEU A 260 -11.32 -6.99 -1.76
N SER A 261 -10.88 -8.26 -1.69
CA SER A 261 -9.69 -8.69 -0.95
C SER A 261 -8.82 -9.61 -1.81
N ASP A 262 -7.56 -9.79 -1.42
CA ASP A 262 -6.63 -10.75 -2.01
C ASP A 262 -5.71 -11.37 -0.96
N GLU A 263 -4.82 -12.24 -1.40
CA GLU A 263 -3.84 -12.94 -0.55
C GLU A 263 -2.80 -11.99 0.11
N MET A 264 -2.73 -10.74 -0.36
CA MET A 264 -1.88 -9.70 0.22
C MET A 264 -2.64 -8.78 1.19
N THR A 265 -3.95 -8.96 1.33
CA THR A 265 -4.73 -8.28 2.38
C THR A 265 -4.32 -8.84 3.73
N TYR A 266 -3.77 -7.99 4.60
CA TYR A 266 -3.00 -8.38 5.78
C TYR A 266 -3.48 -7.66 7.05
N SER A 267 -3.35 -8.33 8.21
CA SER A 267 -3.53 -7.72 9.54
C SER A 267 -4.90 -7.03 9.70
N ASP A 268 -4.96 -5.72 9.95
CA ASP A 268 -6.21 -4.97 10.12
C ASP A 268 -7.10 -4.97 8.86
N GLY A 269 -6.51 -5.15 7.66
CA GLY A 269 -7.25 -5.39 6.43
C GLY A 269 -8.05 -6.71 6.49
N GLU A 270 -7.54 -7.73 7.19
CA GLU A 270 -8.25 -8.99 7.41
C GLU A 270 -9.35 -8.83 8.47
N THR A 271 -9.08 -8.06 9.55
CA THR A 271 -10.09 -7.74 10.57
C THR A 271 -11.25 -6.98 9.95
N PHE A 272 -10.96 -6.00 9.10
CA PHE A 272 -11.97 -5.31 8.31
C PHE A 272 -12.76 -6.27 7.43
N SER A 273 -12.08 -7.14 6.66
CA SER A 273 -12.71 -8.12 5.78
C SER A 273 -13.61 -9.09 6.55
N GLN A 274 -13.15 -9.56 7.71
CA GLN A 274 -13.95 -10.38 8.62
C GLN A 274 -15.16 -9.62 9.16
N GLY A 275 -14.98 -8.34 9.50
CA GLY A 275 -16.06 -7.45 9.93
C GLY A 275 -17.14 -7.30 8.86
N ILE A 276 -16.75 -7.11 7.60
CA ILE A 276 -17.68 -7.04 6.44
C ILE A 276 -18.56 -8.29 6.37
N LYS A 277 -17.97 -9.49 6.53
CA LYS A 277 -18.70 -10.77 6.52
C LYS A 277 -19.58 -10.94 7.75
N SER A 278 -19.02 -10.74 8.94
CA SER A 278 -19.70 -11.00 10.21
C SER A 278 -20.89 -10.05 10.45
N LEU A 279 -20.77 -8.80 10.00
CA LEU A 279 -21.82 -7.78 10.11
C LEU A 279 -22.77 -7.76 8.90
N HIS A 280 -22.52 -8.62 7.91
CA HIS A 280 -23.32 -8.69 6.67
C HIS A 280 -23.46 -7.32 5.97
N ILE A 281 -22.37 -6.54 5.93
CA ILE A 281 -22.38 -5.18 5.36
C ILE A 281 -22.46 -5.24 3.84
N ALA A 282 -21.62 -6.10 3.22
CA ALA A 282 -21.48 -6.24 1.78
C ALA A 282 -20.99 -7.64 1.39
N PRO A 283 -21.15 -8.07 0.13
CA PRO A 283 -20.38 -9.17 -0.43
C PRO A 283 -18.88 -8.87 -0.38
N LEU A 284 -18.08 -9.82 0.10
CA LEU A 284 -16.63 -9.84 0.00
C LEU A 284 -16.26 -10.75 -1.18
N LEU A 285 -15.51 -10.22 -2.14
CA LEU A 285 -15.11 -10.90 -3.37
C LEU A 285 -13.59 -10.85 -3.53
N GLY A 286 -13.06 -11.84 -4.22
CA GLY A 286 -11.62 -11.94 -4.50
C GLY A 286 -11.02 -13.22 -3.97
N GLU A 287 -9.82 -13.14 -3.44
CA GLU A 287 -9.10 -14.28 -2.92
C GLU A 287 -9.01 -14.25 -1.39
N ARG A 288 -8.68 -15.40 -0.83
CA ARG A 288 -8.48 -15.55 0.62
C ARG A 288 -7.34 -14.63 1.09
N THR A 289 -7.54 -13.93 2.19
CA THR A 289 -6.56 -13.02 2.78
C THR A 289 -5.32 -13.75 3.34
N ALA A 290 -4.28 -13.02 3.74
CA ALA A 290 -2.98 -13.57 4.15
C ALA A 290 -3.06 -14.59 5.29
N GLY A 291 -3.92 -14.42 6.26
CA GLY A 291 -4.04 -15.29 7.44
C GLY A 291 -3.21 -14.82 8.62
N ALA A 292 -2.97 -13.52 8.74
CA ALA A 292 -2.21 -12.89 9.83
C ALA A 292 -3.16 -12.22 10.84
N GLY A 293 -4.04 -13.00 11.41
CA GLY A 293 -5.15 -12.50 12.21
C GLY A 293 -4.83 -12.22 13.68
N VAL A 294 -3.74 -12.75 14.21
CA VAL A 294 -3.36 -12.48 15.61
C VAL A 294 -2.72 -11.11 15.73
N TRP A 295 -3.29 -10.26 16.56
CA TRP A 295 -2.78 -8.90 16.74
C TRP A 295 -1.51 -8.90 17.59
N LEU A 296 -0.65 -7.92 17.33
CA LEU A 296 0.59 -7.67 18.04
C LEU A 296 0.48 -6.45 18.94
N SER A 297 1.27 -6.39 19.98
CA SER A 297 1.61 -5.14 20.65
C SER A 297 2.93 -4.56 20.10
N ASP A 298 3.24 -3.32 20.45
CA ASP A 298 4.50 -2.65 20.10
C ASP A 298 5.68 -3.36 20.75
N GLY A 299 6.13 -4.41 20.14
CA GLY A 299 7.08 -5.39 20.56
C GLY A 299 8.25 -4.96 21.43
N ASP A 300 8.82 -5.92 22.12
CA ASP A 300 9.91 -5.71 23.05
C ASP A 300 11.17 -5.22 22.35
N ARG A 301 11.65 -4.07 22.77
CA ARG A 301 12.91 -3.53 22.32
C ARG A 301 14.06 -4.29 22.98
N LEU A 302 14.95 -4.83 22.18
CA LEU A 302 16.13 -5.53 22.64
C LEU A 302 17.22 -4.56 23.11
N ILE A 303 18.18 -5.07 23.92
CA ILE A 303 19.27 -4.26 24.50
C ILE A 303 20.14 -3.56 23.43
N ASP A 304 20.18 -4.08 22.24
CA ASP A 304 20.92 -3.55 21.10
C ASP A 304 20.07 -2.66 20.17
N ASN A 305 18.88 -2.25 20.60
CA ASN A 305 17.87 -1.54 19.84
C ASN A 305 17.23 -2.36 18.69
N GLY A 306 17.46 -3.67 18.60
CA GLY A 306 16.63 -4.54 17.81
C GLY A 306 15.21 -4.63 18.37
N ASN A 307 14.29 -5.19 17.60
CA ASN A 307 12.90 -5.36 18.00
C ASN A 307 12.47 -6.82 17.84
N ALA A 308 11.92 -7.42 18.89
CA ALA A 308 11.30 -8.73 18.87
C ALA A 308 9.78 -8.55 18.98
N ARG A 309 9.09 -8.55 17.84
CA ARG A 309 7.62 -8.53 17.83
C ARG A 309 7.06 -9.91 18.07
N THR A 310 6.00 -9.99 18.85
CA THR A 310 5.26 -11.23 19.11
C THR A 310 3.79 -11.05 18.80
N ALA A 311 3.19 -12.05 18.16
CA ALA A 311 1.75 -12.16 18.04
C ALA A 311 1.17 -12.45 19.44
N GLU A 312 0.32 -11.57 19.98
CA GLU A 312 -0.10 -11.62 21.39
C GLU A 312 -1.60 -11.77 21.58
N ASN A 313 -2.39 -11.07 20.77
CA ASN A 313 -3.81 -10.92 20.99
C ASN A 313 -4.62 -11.75 19.99
N PRO A 314 -5.05 -12.97 20.37
CA PRO A 314 -5.92 -13.77 19.53
C PRO A 314 -7.31 -13.12 19.44
N TYR A 315 -8.02 -13.38 18.35
CA TYR A 315 -9.38 -12.89 18.19
C TYR A 315 -10.37 -14.00 17.87
N PHE A 316 -11.60 -13.80 18.28
CA PHE A 316 -12.67 -14.77 18.25
C PHE A 316 -13.95 -14.14 17.71
N ASP A 317 -14.82 -14.92 17.09
CA ASP A 317 -16.18 -14.49 16.79
C ASP A 317 -17.02 -14.35 18.08
N LEU A 318 -18.26 -13.85 17.93
CA LEU A 318 -19.17 -13.66 19.06
C LEU A 318 -19.56 -14.98 19.75
N ASN A 319 -19.32 -16.13 19.14
CA ASN A 319 -19.58 -17.46 19.68
C ASN A 319 -18.33 -18.09 20.32
N GLY A 320 -17.20 -17.38 20.32
CA GLY A 320 -15.93 -17.85 20.86
C GLY A 320 -15.15 -18.76 19.90
N HIS A 321 -15.51 -18.82 18.62
CA HIS A 321 -14.74 -19.56 17.64
C HIS A 321 -13.50 -18.78 17.25
N TRP A 322 -12.35 -19.43 17.28
CA TRP A 322 -11.07 -18.91 16.84
C TRP A 322 -11.12 -18.54 15.36
N LEU A 323 -10.86 -17.27 15.05
CA LEU A 323 -10.79 -16.76 13.69
C LEU A 323 -9.39 -16.85 13.08
N GLY A 324 -8.50 -17.25 13.82
CA GLY A 324 -7.14 -17.72 13.79
C GLY A 324 -6.18 -17.41 12.68
N GLU A 325 -4.95 -17.38 13.12
CA GLU A 325 -3.73 -17.36 12.31
C GLU A 325 -3.75 -18.45 11.22
N ASN A 326 -3.16 -18.18 10.06
CA ASN A 326 -3.03 -19.07 8.90
C ASN A 326 -4.35 -19.48 8.20
N LYS A 327 -5.48 -18.89 8.58
CA LYS A 327 -6.77 -19.21 7.94
C LYS A 327 -7.19 -18.19 6.89
N GLY A 328 -7.00 -16.90 7.16
CA GLY A 328 -7.50 -15.83 6.31
C GLY A 328 -9.03 -15.74 6.28
N VAL A 329 -9.54 -14.80 5.53
CA VAL A 329 -10.98 -14.49 5.41
C VAL A 329 -11.50 -14.87 4.04
#